data_0c594fe843bae5ed923dad6e1863f5c4
#
_entry.id   0c594fe843bae5ed923dad6e1863f5c4
#
_cell.length_a   1.000
_cell.length_b   1.000
_cell.length_c   1.000
_cell.angle_alpha   90.00
_cell.angle_beta   90.00
_cell.angle_gamma   90.00
#
_symmetry.space_group_name_H-M   'P 1'
#
loop_
_entity.id
_entity.type
_entity.pdbx_description
1 polymer ?
#
loop_
_entity_poly.entity_id
_entity_poly.type
_entity_poly.pdbx_seq_one_letter_code
_entity_poly.pdbx_strand_id
1 'polypeptide(L)'
;MKANYIKYSFFYCLILFSFLLNAQNQKQPNIILIMADDLGFECINSYGGTSYKTPFLNKLAATGMQFENCHSQPICTPSRVRLMTGRSNKKNHIKFGILDPKEKTFSQVLRKEGYATLIAGKWQLGKDASLPNHFGFDEHILWQLTTSGRDSTGLDKRYVNPVLEINGELYNENKGDYSTDIVVDYINDFIKRKKNQPFLVY
;
A
#
# COMPACT_ATOMS: atom_id res chain seq x y z
N MET A 1 -53.54 30.52 9.78
CA MET A 1 -52.64 30.09 8.70
C MET A 1 -51.15 30.05 9.10
N LYS A 2 -50.56 31.02 9.78
CA LYS A 2 -49.13 31.06 10.14
C LYS A 2 -48.63 29.85 11.01
N ALA A 3 -49.47 29.31 11.91
CA ALA A 3 -49.08 28.22 12.80
C ALA A 3 -48.83 26.86 12.09
N ASN A 4 -49.46 26.62 10.94
CA ASN A 4 -49.27 25.37 10.20
C ASN A 4 -47.95 25.34 9.43
N TYR A 5 -47.48 26.48 8.93
CA TYR A 5 -46.19 26.54 8.22
C TYR A 5 -45.01 26.23 9.15
N ILE A 6 -45.07 26.66 10.41
CA ILE A 6 -44.03 26.39 11.41
C ILE A 6 -43.95 24.88 11.71
N LYS A 7 -45.10 24.18 11.81
CA LYS A 7 -45.16 22.75 12.05
C LYS A 7 -44.58 21.96 10.87
N TYR A 8 -44.89 22.33 9.64
CA TYR A 8 -44.34 21.68 8.45
C TYR A 8 -42.84 21.94 8.28
N SER A 9 -42.38 23.17 8.55
CA SER A 9 -40.97 23.52 8.53
C SER A 9 -40.14 22.68 9.53
N PHE A 10 -40.66 22.53 10.74
CA PHE A 10 -40.01 21.71 11.77
C PHE A 10 -39.96 20.22 11.39
N PHE A 11 -41.00 19.69 10.78
CA PHE A 11 -41.07 18.32 10.29
C PHE A 11 -40.11 18.07 9.14
N TYR A 12 -39.95 18.99 8.18
CA TYR A 12 -38.97 18.93 7.12
C TYR A 12 -37.52 18.98 7.63
N CYS A 13 -37.25 19.84 8.63
CA CYS A 13 -35.93 19.86 9.28
C CYS A 13 -35.59 18.55 9.98
N LEU A 14 -36.57 17.92 10.64
CA LEU A 14 -36.38 16.60 11.28
C LEU A 14 -36.08 15.48 10.27
N ILE A 15 -36.73 15.46 9.12
CA ILE A 15 -36.48 14.52 8.03
C ILE A 15 -35.10 14.76 7.44
N LEU A 16 -34.70 16.00 7.17
CA LEU A 16 -33.35 16.32 6.67
C LEU A 16 -32.26 15.92 7.68
N PHE A 17 -32.51 16.12 8.97
CA PHE A 17 -31.58 15.75 10.03
C PHE A 17 -31.40 14.23 10.15
N SER A 18 -32.46 13.43 9.94
CA SER A 18 -32.35 11.95 9.90
C SER A 18 -31.57 11.43 8.70
N PHE A 19 -31.59 12.10 7.56
CA PHE A 19 -30.71 11.76 6.41
C PHE A 19 -29.23 12.03 6.69
N LEU A 20 -28.92 13.09 7.44
CA LEU A 20 -27.54 13.40 7.83
C LEU A 20 -26.94 12.36 8.80
N LEU A 21 -27.77 11.79 9.68
CA LEU A 21 -27.31 10.77 10.63
C LEU A 21 -26.97 9.43 9.96
N ASN A 22 -27.59 9.08 8.85
CA ASN A 22 -27.30 7.84 8.12
C ASN A 22 -26.05 7.94 7.21
N ALA A 23 -25.59 9.14 6.87
CA ALA A 23 -24.42 9.35 6.02
C ALA A 23 -23.08 9.09 6.75
N GLN A 24 -23.07 9.02 8.07
CA GLN A 24 -21.84 8.92 8.87
C GLN A 24 -21.35 7.49 9.16
N ASN A 25 -22.10 6.45 8.76
CA ASN A 25 -21.78 5.06 9.15
C ASN A 25 -21.27 4.17 8.01
N GLN A 26 -20.76 4.73 6.91
CA GLN A 26 -20.04 3.87 5.95
C GLN A 26 -18.71 3.45 6.54
N LYS A 27 -18.63 2.16 6.88
CA LYS A 27 -17.38 1.54 7.33
C LYS A 27 -16.33 1.70 6.24
N GLN A 28 -15.26 2.41 6.54
CA GLN A 28 -14.14 2.60 5.63
C GLN A 28 -13.55 1.22 5.23
N PRO A 29 -13.33 0.94 3.94
CA PRO A 29 -12.81 -0.34 3.49
C PRO A 29 -11.34 -0.52 3.88
N ASN A 30 -10.92 -1.74 4.14
CA ASN A 30 -9.51 -2.08 4.20
C ASN A 30 -8.91 -2.06 2.79
N ILE A 31 -7.67 -1.60 2.67
CA ILE A 31 -6.96 -1.46 1.40
C ILE A 31 -5.69 -2.30 1.44
N ILE A 32 -5.55 -3.22 0.50
CA ILE A 32 -4.33 -3.99 0.27
C ILE A 32 -3.90 -3.71 -1.16
N LEU A 33 -2.77 -3.05 -1.33
CA LEU A 33 -2.18 -2.72 -2.62
C LEU A 33 -0.92 -3.57 -2.82
N ILE A 34 -0.95 -4.45 -3.82
CA ILE A 34 0.17 -5.34 -4.13
C ILE A 34 0.79 -4.90 -5.45
N MET A 35 2.07 -4.52 -5.42
CA MET A 35 2.86 -4.21 -6.60
C MET A 35 3.93 -5.29 -6.78
N ALA A 36 3.79 -6.11 -7.81
CA ALA A 36 4.85 -7.03 -8.22
C ALA A 36 5.98 -6.26 -8.90
N ASP A 37 7.23 -6.62 -8.59
CA ASP A 37 8.43 -5.98 -9.14
C ASP A 37 9.10 -6.94 -10.14
N ASP A 38 9.41 -6.44 -11.33
CA ASP A 38 9.99 -7.21 -12.44
C ASP A 38 9.17 -8.46 -12.83
N LEU A 39 7.84 -8.37 -12.78
CA LEU A 39 6.92 -9.43 -13.18
C LEU A 39 6.16 -9.02 -14.45
N GLY A 40 6.28 -9.82 -15.50
CA GLY A 40 5.48 -9.65 -16.71
C GLY A 40 4.07 -10.23 -16.55
N PHE A 41 3.08 -9.65 -17.22
CA PHE A 41 1.70 -10.11 -17.18
C PHE A 41 1.56 -11.54 -17.73
N GLU A 42 2.45 -11.97 -18.63
CA GLU A 42 2.55 -13.32 -19.18
C GLU A 42 2.87 -14.40 -18.13
N CYS A 43 3.27 -14.00 -16.94
CA CYS A 43 3.47 -14.91 -15.80
C CYS A 43 2.16 -15.22 -15.04
N ILE A 44 1.05 -14.55 -15.35
CA ILE A 44 -0.22 -14.65 -14.63
C ILE A 44 -1.26 -15.38 -15.49
N ASN A 45 -1.85 -16.46 -14.95
CA ASN A 45 -2.80 -17.28 -15.74
C ASN A 45 -4.03 -16.52 -16.19
N SER A 46 -4.59 -15.59 -15.41
CA SER A 46 -5.76 -14.79 -15.81
C SER A 46 -5.50 -13.89 -17.02
N TYR A 47 -4.23 -13.63 -17.35
CA TYR A 47 -3.79 -12.93 -18.57
C TYR A 47 -3.28 -13.89 -19.66
N GLY A 48 -3.57 -15.18 -19.55
CA GLY A 48 -3.17 -16.21 -20.54
C GLY A 48 -1.79 -16.81 -20.28
N GLY A 49 -1.13 -16.48 -19.19
CA GLY A 49 0.17 -17.04 -18.80
C GLY A 49 0.09 -18.55 -18.52
N THR A 50 1.10 -19.30 -18.96
CA THR A 50 1.17 -20.74 -18.78
C THR A 50 2.37 -21.20 -17.96
N SER A 51 3.36 -20.31 -17.72
CA SER A 51 4.63 -20.63 -17.05
C SER A 51 4.46 -20.87 -15.56
N TYR A 52 3.51 -20.23 -14.91
CA TYR A 52 3.25 -20.35 -13.48
C TYR A 52 1.79 -20.66 -13.19
N LYS A 53 1.53 -21.32 -12.07
CA LYS A 53 0.16 -21.54 -11.58
C LYS A 53 -0.18 -20.43 -10.58
N THR A 54 -1.16 -19.59 -10.89
CA THR A 54 -1.59 -18.46 -10.06
C THR A 54 -3.06 -18.55 -9.62
N PRO A 55 -3.46 -19.64 -8.89
CA PRO A 55 -4.88 -19.92 -8.62
C PRO A 55 -5.56 -18.83 -7.79
N PHE A 56 -4.87 -18.21 -6.86
CA PHE A 56 -5.44 -17.14 -6.03
C PHE A 56 -5.62 -15.84 -6.82
N LEU A 57 -4.69 -15.50 -7.73
CA LEU A 57 -4.84 -14.34 -8.62
C LEU A 57 -5.97 -14.59 -9.63
N ASN A 58 -6.10 -15.82 -10.14
CA ASN A 58 -7.23 -16.20 -11.01
C ASN A 58 -8.57 -16.03 -10.29
N LYS A 59 -8.65 -16.47 -9.01
CA LYS A 59 -9.86 -16.27 -8.20
C LYS A 59 -10.15 -14.79 -7.99
N LEU A 60 -9.14 -13.98 -7.69
CA LEU A 60 -9.28 -12.53 -7.55
C LEU A 60 -9.80 -11.88 -8.84
N ALA A 61 -9.23 -12.25 -9.99
CA ALA A 61 -9.68 -11.77 -11.30
C ALA A 61 -11.14 -12.15 -11.59
N ALA A 62 -11.53 -13.39 -11.27
CA ALA A 62 -12.89 -13.89 -11.50
C ALA A 62 -13.96 -13.25 -10.61
N THR A 63 -13.58 -12.73 -9.43
CA THR A 63 -14.51 -12.12 -8.47
C THR A 63 -14.40 -10.61 -8.38
N GLY A 64 -13.40 -10.01 -9.04
CA GLY A 64 -13.13 -8.59 -9.04
C GLY A 64 -13.16 -7.99 -10.44
N MET A 65 -12.29 -7.01 -10.68
CA MET A 65 -12.14 -6.34 -11.96
C MET A 65 -10.73 -6.60 -12.52
N GLN A 66 -10.65 -7.01 -13.77
CA GLN A 66 -9.39 -7.17 -14.51
C GLN A 66 -9.25 -6.04 -15.52
N PHE A 67 -8.07 -5.39 -15.55
CA PHE A 67 -7.77 -4.31 -16.48
C PHE A 67 -6.91 -4.84 -17.63
N GLU A 68 -7.40 -4.74 -18.86
CA GLU A 68 -6.68 -5.16 -20.07
C GLU A 68 -5.59 -4.16 -20.48
N ASN A 69 -5.77 -2.89 -20.16
CA ASN A 69 -4.89 -1.80 -20.57
C ASN A 69 -4.44 -0.97 -19.34
N CYS A 70 -3.62 -1.57 -18.50
CA CYS A 70 -3.01 -0.89 -17.36
C CYS A 70 -1.49 -0.89 -17.51
N HIS A 71 -0.86 0.29 -17.62
CA HIS A 71 0.55 0.42 -17.90
C HIS A 71 1.32 1.04 -16.73
N SER A 72 2.41 0.39 -16.33
CA SER A 72 3.41 0.94 -15.43
C SER A 72 4.44 1.77 -16.19
N GLN A 73 5.41 2.36 -15.50
CA GLN A 73 6.61 2.89 -16.11
C GLN A 73 7.61 1.76 -16.43
N PRO A 74 8.57 1.95 -17.36
CA PRO A 74 9.53 0.90 -17.72
C PRO A 74 10.39 0.38 -16.59
N ILE A 75 10.60 1.17 -15.52
CA ILE A 75 11.40 0.79 -14.35
C ILE A 75 10.69 1.14 -13.04
N CYS A 76 11.17 0.53 -11.96
CA CYS A 76 10.50 0.49 -10.65
C CYS A 76 10.35 1.86 -9.97
N THR A 77 11.40 2.69 -9.89
CA THR A 77 11.31 3.98 -9.17
C THR A 77 10.24 4.92 -9.72
N PRO A 78 10.19 5.25 -11.04
CA PRO A 78 9.14 6.11 -11.54
C PRO A 78 7.75 5.51 -11.40
N SER A 79 7.59 4.18 -11.50
CA SER A 79 6.31 3.51 -11.22
C SER A 79 5.89 3.73 -9.77
N ARG A 80 6.80 3.53 -8.80
CA ARG A 80 6.55 3.73 -7.35
C ARG A 80 6.25 5.18 -7.03
N VAL A 81 7.02 6.13 -7.56
CA VAL A 81 6.80 7.57 -7.40
C VAL A 81 5.41 7.97 -7.91
N ARG A 82 5.04 7.50 -9.10
CA ARG A 82 3.72 7.77 -9.68
C ARG A 82 2.59 7.16 -8.85
N LEU A 83 2.75 5.92 -8.40
CA LEU A 83 1.78 5.24 -7.56
C LEU A 83 1.59 5.96 -6.23
N MET A 84 2.68 6.30 -5.54
CA MET A 84 2.66 6.97 -4.25
C MET A 84 1.99 8.35 -4.29
N THR A 85 2.16 9.08 -5.38
CA THR A 85 1.73 10.49 -5.49
C THR A 85 0.50 10.73 -6.33
N GLY A 86 0.08 9.75 -7.16
CA GLY A 86 -0.98 9.93 -8.16
C GLY A 86 -0.62 10.94 -9.27
N ARG A 87 0.65 11.35 -9.39
CA ARG A 87 1.10 12.41 -10.30
C ARG A 87 1.97 11.89 -11.44
N SER A 88 1.96 12.57 -12.56
CA SER A 88 2.84 12.26 -13.69
C SER A 88 4.32 12.48 -13.34
N ASN A 89 5.19 11.55 -13.74
CA ASN A 89 6.63 11.63 -13.54
C ASN A 89 7.30 12.82 -14.24
N LYS A 90 6.64 13.42 -15.22
CA LYS A 90 7.10 14.69 -15.81
C LYS A 90 7.21 15.83 -14.79
N LYS A 91 6.50 15.71 -13.66
CA LYS A 91 6.41 16.74 -12.62
C LYS A 91 7.11 16.38 -11.32
N ASN A 92 7.31 15.09 -11.04
CA ASN A 92 7.72 14.62 -9.72
C ASN A 92 8.88 13.59 -9.73
N HIS A 93 9.41 13.23 -10.89
CA HIS A 93 10.58 12.37 -10.95
C HIS A 93 11.87 13.20 -10.87
N ILE A 94 12.63 13.03 -9.80
CA ILE A 94 13.92 13.71 -9.59
C ILE A 94 15.04 12.82 -10.16
N LYS A 95 15.19 11.62 -9.65
CA LYS A 95 16.18 10.63 -10.08
C LYS A 95 15.79 9.22 -9.60
N PHE A 96 16.47 8.22 -10.14
CA PHE A 96 16.28 6.83 -9.74
C PHE A 96 16.55 6.63 -8.23
N GLY A 97 15.65 5.90 -7.57
CA GLY A 97 15.75 5.57 -6.15
C GLY A 97 15.30 6.67 -5.18
N ILE A 98 14.67 7.75 -5.67
CA ILE A 98 14.27 8.87 -4.82
C ILE A 98 12.82 9.31 -5.11
N LEU A 99 12.05 9.49 -4.05
CA LEU A 99 10.82 10.28 -4.00
C LEU A 99 11.12 11.60 -3.29
N ASP A 100 10.72 12.74 -3.87
CA ASP A 100 10.89 14.05 -3.24
C ASP A 100 10.13 14.10 -1.89
N PRO A 101 10.79 14.40 -0.78
CA PRO A 101 10.13 14.54 0.52
C PRO A 101 9.02 15.59 0.57
N LYS A 102 8.98 16.52 -0.40
CA LYS A 102 7.92 17.53 -0.51
C LYS A 102 6.63 16.99 -1.14
N GLU A 103 6.68 15.82 -1.77
CA GLU A 103 5.51 15.25 -2.41
C GLU A 103 4.49 14.75 -1.39
N LYS A 104 3.22 14.92 -1.72
CA LYS A 104 2.10 14.33 -1.00
C LYS A 104 1.85 12.90 -1.49
N THR A 105 1.64 11.97 -0.56
CA THR A 105 1.39 10.56 -0.87
C THR A 105 -0.03 10.14 -0.48
N PHE A 106 -0.54 9.10 -1.15
CA PHE A 106 -1.85 8.54 -0.80
C PHE A 106 -1.88 7.96 0.62
N SER A 107 -0.76 7.42 1.08
CA SER A 107 -0.61 6.88 2.44
C SER A 107 -0.72 7.97 3.52
N GLN A 108 -0.13 9.16 3.29
CA GLN A 108 -0.31 10.32 4.18
C GLN A 108 -1.79 10.75 4.27
N VAL A 109 -2.51 10.71 3.15
CA VAL A 109 -3.93 11.06 3.12
C VAL A 109 -4.74 10.03 3.91
N LEU A 110 -4.56 8.75 3.64
CA LEU A 110 -5.28 7.68 4.34
C LEU A 110 -4.95 7.64 5.85
N ARG A 111 -3.68 7.81 6.21
CA ARG A 111 -3.28 7.91 7.62
C ARG A 111 -3.99 9.06 8.34
N LYS A 112 -4.11 10.22 7.68
CA LYS A 112 -4.86 11.36 8.23
C LYS A 112 -6.35 11.06 8.43
N GLU A 113 -6.92 10.19 7.59
CA GLU A 113 -8.31 9.71 7.70
C GLU A 113 -8.47 8.53 8.68
N GLY A 114 -7.45 8.23 9.50
CA GLY A 114 -7.51 7.23 10.56
C GLY A 114 -7.17 5.80 10.15
N TYR A 115 -6.62 5.59 8.97
CA TYR A 115 -6.10 4.28 8.57
C TYR A 115 -4.81 3.95 9.33
N ALA A 116 -4.72 2.72 9.85
CA ALA A 116 -3.43 2.14 10.21
C ALA A 116 -2.67 1.77 8.93
N THR A 117 -1.41 2.13 8.82
CA THR A 117 -0.69 2.05 7.55
C THR A 117 0.58 1.22 7.67
N LEU A 118 0.76 0.26 6.76
CA LEU A 118 1.94 -0.59 6.64
C LEU A 118 2.49 -0.53 5.21
N ILE A 119 3.82 -0.41 5.09
CA ILE A 119 4.52 -0.74 3.84
C ILE A 119 5.44 -1.93 4.04
N ALA A 120 5.43 -2.87 3.09
CA ALA A 120 6.15 -4.12 3.18
C ALA A 120 6.84 -4.49 1.85
N GLY A 121 8.05 -5.03 1.92
CA GLY A 121 8.82 -5.46 0.76
C GLY A 121 9.83 -4.43 0.27
N LYS A 122 9.83 -4.07 -1.03
CA LYS A 122 10.82 -3.17 -1.63
C LYS A 122 10.47 -1.70 -1.41
N TRP A 123 11.45 -0.92 -0.91
CA TRP A 123 11.31 0.53 -0.74
C TRP A 123 11.68 1.33 -2.00
N GLN A 124 12.96 1.57 -2.21
CA GLN A 124 13.54 2.26 -3.37
C GLN A 124 13.00 3.69 -3.63
N LEU A 125 12.74 4.44 -2.56
CA LEU A 125 12.23 5.82 -2.60
C LEU A 125 13.04 6.78 -1.73
N GLY A 126 14.29 6.42 -1.42
CA GLY A 126 15.24 7.12 -0.57
C GLY A 126 15.97 6.16 0.36
N LYS A 127 16.97 6.66 1.09
CA LYS A 127 17.82 5.84 1.97
C LYS A 127 17.84 6.30 3.43
N ASP A 128 16.87 7.10 3.84
CA ASP A 128 16.72 7.55 5.21
C ASP A 128 15.64 6.74 5.92
N ALA A 129 15.97 6.21 7.10
CA ALA A 129 15.08 5.36 7.90
C ALA A 129 13.76 6.04 8.30
N SER A 130 13.72 7.36 8.33
CA SER A 130 12.51 8.13 8.66
C SER A 130 11.52 8.25 7.50
N LEU A 131 11.95 7.99 6.25
CA LEU A 131 11.14 8.22 5.06
C LEU A 131 9.83 7.41 5.02
N PRO A 132 9.76 6.14 5.41
CA PRO A 132 8.49 5.43 5.43
C PRO A 132 7.45 6.13 6.30
N ASN A 133 7.83 6.55 7.49
CA ASN A 133 6.94 7.31 8.39
C ASN A 133 6.61 8.71 7.86
N HIS A 134 7.60 9.41 7.30
CA HIS A 134 7.39 10.71 6.64
C HIS A 134 6.34 10.61 5.52
N PHE A 135 6.40 9.57 4.71
CA PHE A 135 5.45 9.33 3.63
C PHE A 135 4.15 8.66 4.08
N GLY A 136 3.91 8.53 5.38
CA GLY A 136 2.61 8.17 5.94
C GLY A 136 2.42 6.69 6.25
N PHE A 137 3.48 5.94 6.48
CA PHE A 137 3.39 4.57 6.98
C PHE A 137 3.76 4.51 8.47
N ASP A 138 2.87 3.95 9.28
CA ASP A 138 3.06 3.80 10.72
C ASP A 138 4.05 2.68 11.04
N GLU A 139 3.99 1.61 10.26
CA GLU A 139 4.87 0.45 10.38
C GLU A 139 5.49 0.12 9.01
N HIS A 140 6.68 -0.46 9.04
CA HIS A 140 7.32 -0.94 7.83
C HIS A 140 8.17 -2.21 8.07
N ILE A 141 8.22 -3.06 7.05
CA ILE A 141 9.17 -4.17 6.90
C ILE A 141 9.74 -4.10 5.49
N LEU A 142 10.98 -3.65 5.35
CA LEU A 142 11.50 -3.22 4.06
C LEU A 142 12.86 -3.84 3.74
N TRP A 143 13.03 -4.19 2.48
CA TRP A 143 14.30 -4.52 1.87
C TRP A 143 14.88 -3.27 1.18
N GLN A 144 16.17 -3.04 1.36
CA GLN A 144 16.90 -1.90 0.77
C GLN A 144 16.37 -0.51 1.19
N LEU A 145 16.07 -0.30 2.45
CA LEU A 145 15.80 1.05 2.95
C LEU A 145 17.12 1.80 3.19
N THR A 146 17.86 1.50 4.24
CA THR A 146 19.15 2.17 4.55
C THR A 146 20.34 1.37 4.03
N THR A 147 20.22 0.04 3.94
CA THR A 147 21.28 -0.87 3.48
C THR A 147 21.27 -1.08 1.97
N SER A 148 22.34 -1.67 1.45
CA SER A 148 22.40 -2.08 0.03
C SER A 148 21.60 -3.35 -0.28
N GLY A 149 21.16 -4.09 0.75
CA GLY A 149 20.56 -5.41 0.61
C GLY A 149 21.54 -6.48 0.13
N ARG A 150 22.86 -6.22 0.26
CA ARG A 150 23.94 -7.14 -0.08
C ARG A 150 24.76 -7.44 1.17
N ASP A 151 25.34 -8.64 1.24
CA ASP A 151 26.28 -8.98 2.29
C ASP A 151 27.71 -8.42 2.02
N SER A 152 28.64 -8.71 2.93
CA SER A 152 30.04 -8.27 2.83
C SER A 152 30.78 -8.82 1.60
N THR A 153 30.27 -9.89 0.97
CA THR A 153 30.81 -10.48 -0.26
C THR A 153 30.17 -9.89 -1.53
N GLY A 154 29.18 -8.99 -1.37
CA GLY A 154 28.41 -8.39 -2.46
C GLY A 154 27.27 -9.28 -2.96
N LEU A 155 26.99 -10.42 -2.33
CA LEU A 155 25.88 -11.29 -2.66
C LEU A 155 24.54 -10.63 -2.30
N ASP A 156 23.57 -10.71 -3.20
CA ASP A 156 22.22 -10.21 -2.98
C ASP A 156 21.51 -11.05 -1.90
N LYS A 157 21.11 -10.39 -0.83
CA LYS A 157 20.36 -10.95 0.30
C LYS A 157 18.89 -10.57 0.25
N ARG A 158 18.31 -10.59 -0.94
CA ARG A 158 16.90 -10.26 -1.15
C ARG A 158 15.96 -11.37 -0.70
N TYR A 159 16.34 -12.62 -0.94
CA TYR A 159 15.43 -13.76 -0.81
C TYR A 159 15.78 -14.66 0.38
N VAL A 160 16.93 -15.32 0.36
CA VAL A 160 17.36 -16.24 1.40
C VAL A 160 18.27 -15.53 2.39
N ASN A 161 18.02 -15.70 3.69
CA ASN A 161 18.69 -14.98 4.78
C ASN A 161 18.68 -13.47 4.52
N PRO A 162 17.49 -12.84 4.40
CA PRO A 162 17.38 -11.46 3.95
C PRO A 162 17.88 -10.49 5.00
N VAL A 163 18.39 -9.34 4.52
CA VAL A 163 18.59 -8.15 5.35
C VAL A 163 17.35 -7.26 5.18
N LEU A 164 16.52 -7.21 6.21
CA LEU A 164 15.30 -6.42 6.26
C LEU A 164 15.42 -5.34 7.34
N GLU A 165 14.72 -4.24 7.16
CA GLU A 165 14.53 -3.22 8.18
C GLU A 165 13.08 -3.22 8.64
N ILE A 166 12.88 -3.46 9.94
CA ILE A 166 11.57 -3.53 10.57
C ILE A 166 11.46 -2.39 11.55
N ASN A 167 10.67 -1.36 11.22
CA ASN A 167 10.43 -0.18 12.06
C ASN A 167 11.72 0.50 12.55
N GLY A 168 12.77 0.52 11.73
CA GLY A 168 14.06 1.13 12.03
C GLY A 168 15.10 0.18 12.62
N GLU A 169 14.76 -1.08 12.86
CA GLU A 169 15.68 -2.10 13.35
C GLU A 169 16.07 -3.07 12.23
N LEU A 170 17.34 -3.49 12.20
CA LEU A 170 17.83 -4.46 11.22
C LEU A 170 17.46 -5.88 11.67
N TYR A 171 16.77 -6.58 10.78
CA TYR A 171 16.58 -8.02 10.85
C TYR A 171 17.63 -8.70 9.95
N ASN A 172 18.52 -9.46 10.54
CA ASN A 172 19.62 -10.13 9.84
C ASN A 172 19.89 -11.51 10.47
N GLU A 173 18.87 -12.36 10.49
CA GLU A 173 19.02 -13.73 11.00
C GLU A 173 19.34 -14.69 9.86
N ASN A 174 20.45 -15.42 10.00
CA ASN A 174 20.91 -16.41 9.01
C ASN A 174 20.39 -17.81 9.35
N LYS A 175 19.08 -18.00 9.31
CA LYS A 175 18.42 -19.28 9.66
C LYS A 175 17.90 -20.07 8.46
N GLY A 176 18.21 -19.65 7.24
CA GLY A 176 17.64 -20.23 6.02
C GLY A 176 16.27 -19.65 5.66
N ASP A 177 15.86 -18.57 6.33
CA ASP A 177 14.57 -17.94 6.13
C ASP A 177 14.43 -17.32 4.74
N TYR A 178 13.21 -17.33 4.21
CA TYR A 178 12.86 -16.73 2.93
C TYR A 178 12.13 -15.39 3.15
N SER A 179 12.61 -14.33 2.52
CA SER A 179 12.13 -12.97 2.80
C SER A 179 10.63 -12.80 2.58
N THR A 180 10.07 -13.42 1.55
CA THR A 180 8.66 -13.30 1.23
C THR A 180 7.79 -13.89 2.33
N ASP A 181 8.20 -15.01 2.93
CA ASP A 181 7.47 -15.64 4.03
C ASP A 181 7.49 -14.73 5.27
N ILE A 182 8.68 -14.19 5.63
CA ILE A 182 8.82 -13.25 6.74
C ILE A 182 7.92 -12.02 6.53
N VAL A 183 7.93 -11.44 5.32
CA VAL A 183 7.14 -10.25 4.98
C VAL A 183 5.64 -10.57 5.05
N VAL A 184 5.20 -11.71 4.52
CA VAL A 184 3.80 -12.15 4.55
C VAL A 184 3.34 -12.41 5.98
N ASP A 185 4.16 -13.05 6.81
CA ASP A 185 3.84 -13.28 8.22
C ASP A 185 3.69 -11.97 9.00
N TYR A 186 4.56 -11.00 8.75
CA TYR A 186 4.44 -9.66 9.33
C TYR A 186 3.15 -8.94 8.90
N ILE A 187 2.80 -9.01 7.60
CA ILE A 187 1.55 -8.46 7.06
C ILE A 187 0.34 -9.11 7.74
N ASN A 188 0.34 -10.44 7.88
CA ASN A 188 -0.74 -11.18 8.52
C ASN A 188 -0.90 -10.81 10.01
N ASP A 189 0.21 -10.63 10.72
CA ASP A 189 0.20 -10.14 12.10
C ASP A 189 -0.37 -8.71 12.19
N PHE A 190 0.10 -7.80 11.34
CA PHE A 190 -0.43 -6.43 11.25
C PHE A 190 -1.95 -6.43 11.03
N ILE A 191 -2.45 -7.20 10.06
CA ILE A 191 -3.88 -7.30 9.77
C ILE A 191 -4.66 -7.81 11.00
N LYS A 192 -4.14 -8.83 11.70
CA LYS A 192 -4.76 -9.35 12.93
C LYS A 192 -4.82 -8.28 14.03
N ARG A 193 -3.73 -7.53 14.25
CA ARG A 193 -3.67 -6.45 15.25
C ARG A 193 -4.60 -5.28 14.91
N LYS A 194 -4.77 -4.97 13.61
CA LYS A 194 -5.53 -3.80 13.14
C LYS A 194 -6.96 -4.11 12.64
N LYS A 195 -7.47 -5.33 12.83
CA LYS A 195 -8.78 -5.80 12.30
C LYS A 195 -10.00 -4.95 12.70
N ASN A 196 -9.90 -4.16 13.76
CA ASN A 196 -11.01 -3.35 14.30
C ASN A 196 -11.03 -1.90 13.80
N GLN A 197 -10.10 -1.52 12.93
CA GLN A 197 -10.00 -0.19 12.32
C GLN A 197 -9.65 -0.33 10.85
N PRO A 198 -9.90 0.68 10.01
CA PRO A 198 -9.48 0.64 8.62
C PRO A 198 -7.95 0.57 8.54
N PHE A 199 -7.45 -0.20 7.58
CA PHE A 199 -6.01 -0.30 7.36
C PHE A 199 -5.63 -0.24 5.89
N LEU A 200 -4.43 0.24 5.65
CA LEU A 200 -3.71 0.21 4.38
C LEU A 200 -2.47 -0.69 4.52
N VAL A 201 -2.32 -1.65 3.63
CA VAL A 201 -1.08 -2.40 3.40
C VAL A 201 -0.63 -2.16 1.96
N TYR A 202 0.64 -1.72 1.77
CA TYR A 202 1.27 -1.55 0.46
C TYR A 202 2.54 -2.37 0.38
#